data_88d46430543707793c2e9a8e548ab189
#
_entry.id   88d46430543707793c2e9a8e548ab189
#
_cell.length_a   1.000
_cell.length_b   1.000
_cell.length_c   1.000
_cell.angle_alpha   90.00
_cell.angle_beta   90.00
_cell.angle_gamma   90.00
#
_symmetry.space_group_name_H-M   'P 1'
#
loop_
_entity.id
_entity.type
_entity.pdbx_description
1 polymer ?
#
loop_
_entity_poly.entity_id
_entity_poly.type
_entity_poly.pdbx_seq_one_letter_code
_entity_poly.pdbx_strand_id
1 'polypeptide(L)'
;MRGMENLLMDFIVNPGFVRGLLRKIADYNIAQVNEALRYDIDAVYFGDDWGQQTGLQMGPKIWLEFIYPELKRMYAPVRNAGKYVFIHSCGKVNGLFDDLIDIGLSCFNPFQPEVMDVFALMKKYKGRLAFHGGLSTQRTLPYGSVEDVRNETAKLLQAGRDGGYIFAPAHAVEGDVPLENMLAFIDMLHSQGGYRRR
;
A
#
# COMPACT_ATOMS: atom_id res chain seq x y z
N MET A 1 18.76 -13.01 -1.95
CA MET A 1 19.26 -13.52 -0.68
C MET A 1 18.88 -14.99 -0.47
N ARG A 2 17.80 -15.33 0.27
CA ARG A 2 17.46 -16.73 0.59
C ARG A 2 16.63 -17.43 -0.50
N GLY A 3 15.88 -16.69 -1.27
CA GLY A 3 14.83 -17.17 -2.17
C GLY A 3 13.51 -17.40 -1.44
N MET A 4 12.39 -17.23 -2.15
CA MET A 4 11.04 -17.24 -1.55
C MET A 4 10.71 -18.61 -0.93
N GLU A 5 10.87 -19.69 -1.70
CA GLU A 5 10.57 -21.05 -1.26
C GLU A 5 11.34 -21.42 0.01
N ASN A 6 12.66 -21.20 -0.01
CA ASN A 6 13.50 -21.50 1.15
C ASN A 6 13.14 -20.65 2.38
N LEU A 7 12.81 -19.37 2.18
CA LEU A 7 12.42 -18.51 3.30
C LEU A 7 11.08 -18.94 3.90
N LEU A 8 10.10 -19.30 3.06
CA LEU A 8 8.79 -19.79 3.54
C LEU A 8 8.94 -21.11 4.32
N MET A 9 9.83 -22.00 3.89
CA MET A 9 10.17 -23.20 4.67
C MET A 9 10.87 -22.86 5.98
N ASP A 10 11.81 -21.92 5.96
CA ASP A 10 12.59 -21.53 7.15
C ASP A 10 11.72 -20.94 8.26
N PHE A 11 10.57 -20.33 7.98
CA PHE A 11 9.61 -19.94 9.03
C PHE A 11 9.20 -21.12 9.92
N ILE A 12 9.18 -22.33 9.37
CA ILE A 12 8.76 -23.54 10.09
C ILE A 12 9.98 -24.30 10.63
N VAL A 13 11.00 -24.53 9.78
CA VAL A 13 12.12 -25.44 10.11
C VAL A 13 13.30 -24.73 10.78
N ASN A 14 13.46 -23.41 10.55
CA ASN A 14 14.56 -22.60 11.08
C ASN A 14 14.09 -21.24 11.65
N PRO A 15 13.10 -21.18 12.54
CA PRO A 15 12.51 -19.92 13.01
C PRO A 15 13.52 -18.96 13.65
N GLY A 16 14.55 -19.51 14.32
CA GLY A 16 15.63 -18.70 14.89
C GLY A 16 16.46 -17.96 13.85
N PHE A 17 16.77 -18.61 12.72
CA PHE A 17 17.44 -17.98 11.59
C PHE A 17 16.59 -16.86 10.99
N VAL A 18 15.28 -17.12 10.77
CA VAL A 18 14.38 -16.12 10.20
C VAL A 18 14.26 -14.87 11.10
N ARG A 19 14.10 -15.06 12.41
CA ARG A 19 14.08 -13.92 13.35
C ARG A 19 15.37 -13.09 13.28
N GLY A 20 16.52 -13.77 13.24
CA GLY A 20 17.81 -13.10 13.10
C GLY A 20 17.97 -12.34 11.79
N LEU A 21 17.48 -12.93 10.69
CA LEU A 21 17.50 -12.30 9.35
C LEU A 21 16.60 -11.06 9.30
N LEU A 22 15.33 -11.20 9.71
CA LEU A 22 14.36 -10.11 9.70
C LEU A 22 14.78 -8.96 10.61
N ARG A 23 15.34 -9.27 11.77
CA ARG A 23 15.89 -8.28 12.69
C ARG A 23 17.02 -7.46 12.04
N LYS A 24 17.95 -8.09 11.34
CA LYS A 24 19.04 -7.41 10.64
C LYS A 24 18.52 -6.51 9.50
N ILE A 25 17.50 -6.99 8.77
CA ILE A 25 16.84 -6.18 7.71
C ILE A 25 16.17 -4.97 8.36
N ALA A 26 15.43 -5.17 9.46
CA ALA A 26 14.79 -4.07 10.16
C ALA A 26 15.82 -3.06 10.72
N ASP A 27 16.91 -3.52 11.31
CA ASP A 27 17.99 -2.64 11.82
C ASP A 27 18.59 -1.79 10.70
N TYR A 28 18.82 -2.38 9.52
CA TYR A 28 19.29 -1.66 8.33
C TYR A 28 18.28 -0.60 7.87
N ASN A 29 17.00 -0.97 7.77
CA ASN A 29 15.95 -0.04 7.36
C ASN A 29 15.76 1.09 8.39
N ILE A 30 15.85 0.79 9.69
CA ILE A 30 15.79 1.81 10.75
C ILE A 30 16.94 2.81 10.63
N ALA A 31 18.14 2.35 10.29
CA ALA A 31 19.27 3.26 10.07
C ALA A 31 19.00 4.20 8.88
N GLN A 32 18.43 3.71 7.77
CA GLN A 32 18.03 4.55 6.64
C GLN A 32 16.91 5.53 7.00
N VAL A 33 15.90 5.07 7.75
CA VAL A 33 14.80 5.92 8.24
C VAL A 33 15.35 7.04 9.10
N ASN A 34 16.24 6.75 10.05
CA ASN A 34 16.83 7.76 10.92
C ASN A 34 17.64 8.80 10.13
N GLU A 35 18.33 8.39 9.07
CA GLU A 35 19.03 9.33 8.19
C GLU A 35 18.03 10.19 7.38
N ALA A 36 16.98 9.59 6.81
CA ALA A 36 15.94 10.29 6.07
C ALA A 36 15.20 11.33 6.95
N LEU A 37 14.95 11.02 8.22
CA LEU A 37 14.29 11.92 9.17
C LEU A 37 15.12 13.19 9.53
N ARG A 38 16.37 13.29 9.10
CA ARG A 38 17.18 14.51 9.22
C ARG A 38 16.80 15.56 8.17
N TYR A 39 16.03 15.18 7.16
CA TYR A 39 15.56 16.05 6.10
C TYR A 39 14.09 16.44 6.33
N ASP A 40 13.65 17.52 5.71
CA ASP A 40 12.24 17.95 5.78
C ASP A 40 11.39 17.08 4.86
N ILE A 41 10.93 15.96 5.39
CA ILE A 41 10.04 14.99 4.71
C ILE A 41 8.71 14.89 5.45
N ASP A 42 7.63 14.60 4.75
CA ASP A 42 6.29 14.43 5.35
C ASP A 42 6.02 12.97 5.76
N ALA A 43 6.57 12.02 5.04
CA ALA A 43 6.30 10.61 5.22
C ALA A 43 7.51 9.73 4.87
N VAL A 44 7.51 8.51 5.40
CA VAL A 44 8.38 7.41 4.95
C VAL A 44 7.51 6.36 4.29
N TYR A 45 7.90 5.95 3.09
CA TYR A 45 7.20 4.95 2.29
C TYR A 45 7.99 3.64 2.27
N PHE A 46 7.45 2.63 2.95
CA PHE A 46 8.02 1.29 3.01
C PHE A 46 7.46 0.42 1.88
N GLY A 47 8.21 -0.58 1.45
CA GLY A 47 7.78 -1.56 0.47
C GLY A 47 8.00 -2.98 0.97
N ASP A 48 6.97 -3.81 0.82
CA ASP A 48 7.01 -5.24 1.05
C ASP A 48 5.83 -5.90 0.30
N ASP A 49 5.88 -7.21 0.04
CA ASP A 49 4.81 -7.93 -0.62
C ASP A 49 4.41 -9.17 0.19
N TRP A 50 3.40 -9.02 1.04
CA TRP A 50 2.91 -10.11 1.88
C TRP A 50 1.75 -10.88 1.26
N GLY A 51 1.06 -10.27 0.30
CA GLY A 51 -0.16 -10.80 -0.27
C GLY A 51 0.00 -11.42 -1.65
N GLN A 52 -1.00 -12.20 -2.00
CA GLN A 52 -1.30 -12.72 -3.33
C GLN A 52 -2.79 -12.56 -3.60
N GLN A 53 -3.29 -13.01 -4.76
CA GLN A 53 -4.70 -12.82 -5.14
C GLN A 53 -5.71 -13.38 -4.13
N THR A 54 -5.36 -14.47 -3.45
CA THR A 54 -6.29 -15.20 -2.56
C THR A 54 -6.07 -14.93 -1.07
N GLY A 55 -4.96 -14.27 -0.67
CA GLY A 55 -4.64 -13.99 0.72
C GLY A 55 -3.16 -13.77 0.96
N LEU A 56 -2.72 -13.98 2.21
CA LEU A 56 -1.32 -13.82 2.59
C LEU A 56 -0.48 -15.02 2.14
N GLN A 57 0.74 -14.76 1.64
CA GLN A 57 1.68 -15.79 1.20
C GLN A 57 2.08 -16.74 2.34
N MET A 58 2.32 -16.19 3.53
CA MET A 58 2.75 -16.94 4.71
C MET A 58 1.62 -17.20 5.72
N GLY A 59 0.43 -16.68 5.47
CA GLY A 59 -0.69 -16.71 6.41
C GLY A 59 -0.57 -15.73 7.59
N PRO A 60 -1.69 -15.43 8.27
CA PRO A 60 -1.72 -14.37 9.29
C PRO A 60 -0.90 -14.71 10.54
N LYS A 61 -0.85 -15.98 10.94
CA LYS A 61 -0.10 -16.39 12.14
C LYS A 61 1.40 -16.12 12.00
N ILE A 62 1.99 -16.52 10.86
CA ILE A 62 3.43 -16.31 10.61
C ILE A 62 3.70 -14.81 10.45
N TRP A 63 2.82 -14.07 9.77
CA TRP A 63 2.98 -12.64 9.62
C TRP A 63 2.98 -11.93 10.98
N LEU A 64 2.04 -12.23 11.88
CA LEU A 64 1.96 -11.66 13.23
C LEU A 64 3.17 -12.04 14.09
N GLU A 65 3.68 -13.25 13.93
CA GLU A 65 4.79 -13.75 14.75
C GLU A 65 6.14 -13.19 14.32
N PHE A 66 6.37 -13.00 13.00
CA PHE A 66 7.70 -12.70 12.48
C PHE A 66 7.79 -11.30 11.83
N ILE A 67 6.77 -10.85 11.11
CA ILE A 67 6.82 -9.60 10.35
C ILE A 67 6.34 -8.41 11.20
N TYR A 68 5.20 -8.56 11.86
CA TYR A 68 4.61 -7.50 12.68
C TYR A 68 5.56 -6.87 13.70
N PRO A 69 6.35 -7.63 14.51
CA PRO A 69 7.26 -7.04 15.49
C PRO A 69 8.33 -6.15 14.85
N GLU A 70 8.84 -6.54 13.69
CA GLU A 70 9.88 -5.78 13.00
C GLU A 70 9.31 -4.55 12.30
N LEU A 71 8.08 -4.62 11.74
CA LEU A 71 7.38 -3.45 11.23
C LEU A 71 7.13 -2.42 12.34
N LYS A 72 6.68 -2.87 13.52
CA LYS A 72 6.49 -2.00 14.68
C LYS A 72 7.78 -1.24 15.04
N ARG A 73 8.93 -1.93 14.99
CA ARG A 73 10.23 -1.31 15.21
C ARG A 73 10.58 -0.27 14.13
N MET A 74 10.32 -0.59 12.85
CA MET A 74 10.61 0.30 11.72
C MET A 74 9.71 1.53 11.68
N TYR A 75 8.43 1.40 12.06
CA TYR A 75 7.47 2.51 12.06
C TYR A 75 7.66 3.46 13.24
N ALA A 76 8.16 2.97 14.38
CA ALA A 76 8.31 3.75 15.60
C ALA A 76 9.12 5.05 15.41
N PRO A 77 10.31 5.09 14.81
CA PRO A 77 11.05 6.34 14.64
C PRO A 77 10.30 7.36 13.75
N VAL A 78 9.60 6.91 12.71
CA VAL A 78 8.79 7.79 11.84
C VAL A 78 7.65 8.42 12.65
N ARG A 79 6.93 7.63 13.42
CA ARG A 79 5.82 8.08 14.27
C ARG A 79 6.29 9.02 15.38
N ASN A 80 7.40 8.69 16.01
CA ASN A 80 8.01 9.53 17.06
C ASN A 80 8.46 10.90 16.52
N ALA A 81 8.84 10.98 15.25
CA ALA A 81 9.14 12.22 14.56
C ALA A 81 7.89 13.00 14.09
N GLY A 82 6.66 12.50 14.37
CA GLY A 82 5.41 13.13 13.95
C GLY A 82 5.12 13.00 12.45
N LYS A 83 5.84 12.11 11.75
CA LYS A 83 5.71 11.91 10.29
C LYS A 83 4.77 10.74 9.98
N TYR A 84 4.31 10.65 8.71
CA TYR A 84 3.39 9.62 8.27
C TYR A 84 4.13 8.36 7.80
N VAL A 85 3.49 7.22 8.04
CA VAL A 85 3.97 5.91 7.58
C VAL A 85 3.10 5.44 6.41
N PHE A 86 3.72 5.18 5.28
CA PHE A 86 3.10 4.58 4.11
C PHE A 86 3.68 3.19 3.89
N ILE A 87 2.87 2.24 3.44
CA ILE A 87 3.32 0.91 3.05
C ILE A 87 2.80 0.51 1.68
N HIS A 88 3.67 -0.09 0.86
CA HIS A 88 3.28 -0.84 -0.32
C HIS A 88 3.26 -2.32 0.02
N SER A 89 2.14 -2.99 -0.25
CA SER A 89 2.07 -4.45 -0.23
C SER A 89 0.99 -4.94 -1.18
N CYS A 90 1.41 -5.58 -2.26
CA CYS A 90 0.50 -6.18 -3.23
C CYS A 90 -0.37 -7.27 -2.64
N GLY A 91 -1.49 -7.54 -3.32
CA GLY A 91 -2.39 -8.66 -3.02
C GLY A 91 -3.42 -8.39 -1.92
N LYS A 92 -4.10 -9.47 -1.53
CA LYS A 92 -5.21 -9.42 -0.56
C LYS A 92 -4.67 -9.42 0.87
N VAL A 93 -4.34 -8.23 1.39
CA VAL A 93 -3.78 -8.02 2.73
C VAL A 93 -4.70 -7.25 3.68
N ASN A 94 -5.92 -6.96 3.27
CA ASN A 94 -6.88 -6.16 4.05
C ASN A 94 -7.22 -6.74 5.43
N GLY A 95 -6.97 -8.03 5.67
CA GLY A 95 -7.08 -8.64 7.00
C GLY A 95 -6.05 -8.16 8.02
N LEU A 96 -4.98 -7.47 7.57
CA LEU A 96 -3.92 -6.94 8.43
C LEU A 96 -4.10 -5.46 8.78
N PHE A 97 -5.11 -4.77 8.23
CA PHE A 97 -5.21 -3.32 8.37
C PHE A 97 -5.38 -2.84 9.81
N ASP A 98 -6.13 -3.55 10.65
CA ASP A 98 -6.27 -3.18 12.05
C ASP A 98 -4.93 -3.31 12.80
N ASP A 99 -4.17 -4.40 12.60
CA ASP A 99 -2.83 -4.59 13.17
C ASP A 99 -1.82 -3.54 12.68
N LEU A 100 -1.88 -3.19 11.39
CA LEU A 100 -1.00 -2.18 10.80
C LEU A 100 -1.32 -0.77 11.34
N ILE A 101 -2.60 -0.44 11.53
CA ILE A 101 -3.03 0.82 12.16
C ILE A 101 -2.50 0.91 13.59
N ASP A 102 -2.58 -0.18 14.35
CA ASP A 102 -2.14 -0.23 15.75
C ASP A 102 -0.63 0.07 15.91
N ILE A 103 0.19 -0.27 14.91
CA ILE A 103 1.63 0.07 14.90
C ILE A 103 1.93 1.41 14.20
N GLY A 104 0.90 2.12 13.72
CA GLY A 104 1.01 3.49 13.24
C GLY A 104 1.01 3.69 11.74
N LEU A 105 0.51 2.72 10.95
CA LEU A 105 0.29 2.91 9.52
C LEU A 105 -0.67 4.08 9.27
N SER A 106 -0.30 4.97 8.36
CA SER A 106 -1.08 6.15 7.97
C SER A 106 -1.75 5.97 6.61
N CYS A 107 -1.08 5.33 5.66
CA CYS A 107 -1.57 5.14 4.31
C CYS A 107 -1.15 3.78 3.73
N PHE A 108 -2.10 3.08 3.13
CA PHE A 108 -1.89 1.80 2.47
C PHE A 108 -1.89 1.94 0.94
N ASN A 109 -0.93 1.30 0.28
CA ASN A 109 -0.78 1.13 -1.17
C ASN A 109 -0.32 -0.31 -1.48
N PRO A 110 -0.60 -0.91 -2.62
CA PRO A 110 -1.53 -0.44 -3.65
C PRO A 110 -2.97 -0.82 -3.28
N PHE A 111 -3.90 0.09 -3.49
CA PHE A 111 -5.30 -0.16 -3.18
C PHE A 111 -5.98 -0.81 -4.38
N GLN A 112 -5.86 -2.14 -4.50
CA GLN A 112 -6.21 -2.92 -5.68
C GLN A 112 -7.67 -3.39 -5.65
N PRO A 113 -8.54 -2.93 -6.59
CA PRO A 113 -9.95 -3.34 -6.64
C PRO A 113 -10.15 -4.80 -7.03
N GLU A 114 -9.15 -5.46 -7.61
CA GLU A 114 -9.20 -6.87 -8.00
C GLU A 114 -9.22 -7.83 -6.82
N VAL A 115 -8.65 -7.42 -5.70
CA VAL A 115 -8.47 -8.28 -4.51
C VAL A 115 -9.13 -7.72 -3.25
N MET A 116 -9.61 -6.47 -3.29
CA MET A 116 -10.22 -5.77 -2.16
C MET A 116 -11.47 -5.01 -2.59
N ASP A 117 -12.50 -5.00 -1.75
CA ASP A 117 -13.62 -4.07 -1.93
C ASP A 117 -13.20 -2.67 -1.47
N VAL A 118 -12.72 -1.86 -2.43
CA VAL A 118 -12.16 -0.54 -2.16
C VAL A 118 -13.18 0.40 -1.51
N PHE A 119 -14.44 0.38 -1.94
CA PHE A 119 -15.47 1.25 -1.39
C PHE A 119 -15.88 0.88 0.05
N ALA A 120 -16.03 -0.42 0.32
CA ALA A 120 -16.31 -0.90 1.67
C ALA A 120 -15.15 -0.58 2.64
N LEU A 121 -13.91 -0.73 2.19
CA LEU A 121 -12.72 -0.44 3.01
C LEU A 121 -12.55 1.05 3.26
N MET A 122 -12.74 1.92 2.26
CA MET A 122 -12.73 3.38 2.47
C MET A 122 -13.76 3.80 3.51
N LYS A 123 -14.95 3.23 3.47
CA LYS A 123 -16.00 3.49 4.46
C LYS A 123 -15.63 2.96 5.85
N LYS A 124 -15.15 1.71 5.94
CA LYS A 124 -14.78 1.04 7.21
C LYS A 124 -13.68 1.78 7.96
N TYR A 125 -12.66 2.24 7.22
CA TYR A 125 -11.46 2.83 7.81
C TYR A 125 -11.41 4.35 7.74
N LYS A 126 -12.53 5.01 7.41
CA LYS A 126 -12.63 6.47 7.35
C LYS A 126 -12.07 7.12 8.63
N GLY A 127 -11.11 8.04 8.46
CA GLY A 127 -10.44 8.72 9.57
C GLY A 127 -9.40 7.89 10.35
N ARG A 128 -9.20 6.61 9.99
CA ARG A 128 -8.23 5.73 10.64
C ARG A 128 -7.08 5.34 9.72
N LEU A 129 -7.35 5.12 8.44
CA LEU A 129 -6.36 4.73 7.43
C LEU A 129 -6.66 5.46 6.14
N ALA A 130 -5.64 6.05 5.53
CA ALA A 130 -5.71 6.55 4.17
C ALA A 130 -5.38 5.45 3.16
N PHE A 131 -5.89 5.59 1.93
CA PHE A 131 -5.63 4.66 0.84
C PHE A 131 -5.04 5.37 -0.36
N HIS A 132 -4.08 4.74 -1.03
CA HIS A 132 -3.42 5.25 -2.22
C HIS A 132 -3.53 4.23 -3.35
N GLY A 133 -4.15 4.60 -4.46
CA GLY A 133 -4.42 3.74 -5.61
C GLY A 133 -5.91 3.73 -5.99
N GLY A 134 -6.45 2.56 -6.31
CA GLY A 134 -7.89 2.33 -6.47
C GLY A 134 -8.37 2.14 -7.89
N LEU A 135 -7.77 2.81 -8.91
CA LEU A 135 -8.16 2.61 -10.31
C LEU A 135 -7.54 1.31 -10.85
N SER A 136 -8.39 0.44 -11.37
CA SER A 136 -7.99 -0.90 -11.84
C SER A 136 -6.92 -0.84 -12.93
N THR A 137 -5.77 -1.46 -12.66
CA THR A 137 -4.66 -1.67 -13.62
C THR A 137 -4.67 -3.05 -14.26
N GLN A 138 -5.61 -3.92 -13.85
CA GLN A 138 -5.74 -5.27 -14.42
C GLN A 138 -7.00 -5.43 -15.28
N ARG A 139 -7.90 -4.45 -15.30
CA ARG A 139 -9.16 -4.50 -16.06
C ARG A 139 -9.49 -3.19 -16.73
N THR A 140 -9.80 -2.14 -15.96
CA THR A 140 -10.39 -0.91 -16.49
C THR A 140 -9.38 -0.10 -17.29
N LEU A 141 -8.19 0.15 -16.77
CA LEU A 141 -7.17 0.90 -17.52
C LEU A 141 -6.72 0.19 -18.80
N PRO A 142 -6.33 -1.09 -18.78
CA PRO A 142 -5.83 -1.75 -20.00
C PRO A 142 -6.93 -2.18 -20.98
N TYR A 143 -8.12 -2.58 -20.50
CA TYR A 143 -9.10 -3.27 -21.33
C TYR A 143 -10.49 -2.63 -21.34
N GLY A 144 -10.72 -1.61 -20.49
CA GLY A 144 -11.98 -0.85 -20.50
C GLY A 144 -12.01 0.21 -21.60
N SER A 145 -13.20 0.69 -21.91
CA SER A 145 -13.37 1.88 -22.74
C SER A 145 -12.99 3.15 -21.99
N VAL A 146 -12.78 4.26 -22.72
CA VAL A 146 -12.61 5.61 -22.15
C VAL A 146 -13.74 5.95 -21.17
N GLU A 147 -14.97 5.54 -21.49
CA GLU A 147 -16.14 5.77 -20.61
C GLU A 147 -16.06 4.95 -19.32
N ASP A 148 -15.59 3.71 -19.38
CA ASP A 148 -15.38 2.89 -18.18
C ASP A 148 -14.34 3.50 -17.25
N VAL A 149 -13.24 4.02 -17.81
CA VAL A 149 -12.19 4.73 -17.05
C VAL A 149 -12.77 5.98 -16.38
N ARG A 150 -13.54 6.80 -17.10
CA ARG A 150 -14.20 7.98 -16.53
C ARG A 150 -15.17 7.62 -15.42
N ASN A 151 -15.98 6.60 -15.62
CA ASN A 151 -16.98 6.15 -14.65
C ASN A 151 -16.34 5.62 -13.37
N GLU A 152 -15.30 4.77 -13.47
CA GLU A 152 -14.58 4.27 -12.29
C GLU A 152 -13.87 5.40 -11.57
N THR A 153 -13.17 6.28 -12.30
CA THR A 153 -12.52 7.48 -11.76
C THR A 153 -13.51 8.35 -11.00
N ALA A 154 -14.66 8.67 -11.58
CA ALA A 154 -15.68 9.51 -10.93
C ALA A 154 -16.18 8.90 -9.61
N LYS A 155 -16.44 7.59 -9.59
CA LYS A 155 -16.87 6.86 -8.37
C LYS A 155 -15.81 6.92 -7.28
N LEU A 156 -14.54 6.69 -7.62
CA LEU A 156 -13.42 6.72 -6.67
C LEU A 156 -13.20 8.13 -6.11
N LEU A 157 -13.22 9.16 -6.95
CA LEU A 157 -13.11 10.56 -6.54
C LEU A 157 -14.25 10.96 -5.61
N GLN A 158 -15.49 10.56 -5.95
CA GLN A 158 -16.66 10.81 -5.10
C GLN A 158 -16.53 10.12 -3.73
N ALA A 159 -16.05 8.88 -3.70
CA ALA A 159 -15.84 8.14 -2.45
C ALA A 159 -14.75 8.76 -1.57
N GLY A 160 -13.70 9.32 -2.19
CA GLY A 160 -12.56 9.93 -1.50
C GLY A 160 -12.72 11.43 -1.19
N ARG A 161 -13.82 12.07 -1.56
CA ARG A 161 -13.99 13.53 -1.48
C ARG A 161 -13.83 14.13 -0.08
N ASP A 162 -14.13 13.34 0.95
CA ASP A 162 -14.03 13.77 2.36
C ASP A 162 -12.62 13.57 2.95
N GLY A 163 -11.63 13.18 2.13
CA GLY A 163 -10.25 12.93 2.54
C GLY A 163 -9.94 11.47 2.86
N GLY A 164 -8.68 11.21 3.27
CA GLY A 164 -8.19 9.86 3.51
C GLY A 164 -7.97 9.03 2.25
N TYR A 165 -7.84 9.69 1.07
CA TYR A 165 -7.67 9.01 -0.18
C TYR A 165 -6.71 9.78 -1.12
N ILE A 166 -5.74 9.08 -1.65
CA ILE A 166 -4.81 9.54 -2.69
C ILE A 166 -5.15 8.75 -3.94
N PHE A 167 -5.83 9.40 -4.88
CA PHE A 167 -6.26 8.76 -6.11
C PHE A 167 -5.08 8.53 -7.06
N ALA A 168 -4.94 7.29 -7.51
CA ALA A 168 -3.93 6.87 -8.48
C ALA A 168 -4.37 5.55 -9.15
N PRO A 169 -3.71 5.12 -10.24
CA PRO A 169 -3.75 3.72 -10.65
C PRO A 169 -3.38 2.80 -9.48
N ALA A 170 -4.00 1.63 -9.41
CA ALA A 170 -3.81 0.69 -8.31
C ALA A 170 -2.38 0.14 -8.25
N HIS A 171 -1.65 0.18 -9.35
CA HIS A 171 -0.24 -0.23 -9.44
C HIS A 171 0.47 0.58 -10.54
N ALA A 172 1.73 0.22 -10.85
CA ALA A 172 2.43 0.74 -12.02
C ALA A 172 1.57 0.55 -13.29
N VAL A 173 1.60 1.56 -14.16
CA VAL A 173 0.93 1.49 -15.47
C VAL A 173 1.88 0.86 -16.44
N GLU A 174 1.47 -0.26 -17.02
CA GLU A 174 2.27 -1.05 -17.95
C GLU A 174 1.95 -0.68 -19.42
N GLY A 175 2.72 -1.20 -20.37
CA GLY A 175 2.62 -0.86 -21.79
C GLY A 175 1.37 -1.37 -22.51
N ASP A 176 0.51 -2.12 -21.83
CA ASP A 176 -0.78 -2.62 -22.32
C ASP A 176 -1.92 -1.59 -22.15
N VAL A 177 -1.68 -0.48 -21.44
CA VAL A 177 -2.69 0.56 -21.23
C VAL A 177 -2.77 1.49 -22.44
N PRO A 178 -3.93 1.62 -23.13
CA PRO A 178 -4.11 2.55 -24.22
C PRO A 178 -3.92 4.01 -23.79
N LEU A 179 -3.28 4.81 -24.66
CA LEU A 179 -3.01 6.22 -24.38
C LEU A 179 -4.31 7.02 -24.09
N GLU A 180 -5.39 6.74 -24.82
CA GLU A 180 -6.69 7.40 -24.61
C GLU A 180 -7.26 7.14 -23.21
N ASN A 181 -7.04 5.94 -22.63
CA ASN A 181 -7.47 5.62 -21.28
C ASN A 181 -6.65 6.41 -20.23
N MET A 182 -5.35 6.55 -20.46
CA MET A 182 -4.51 7.39 -19.59
C MET A 182 -4.87 8.88 -19.69
N LEU A 183 -5.14 9.37 -20.89
CA LEU A 183 -5.59 10.75 -21.06
C LEU A 183 -6.94 10.99 -20.38
N ALA A 184 -7.90 10.08 -20.52
CA ALA A 184 -9.20 10.17 -19.86
C ALA A 184 -9.06 10.23 -18.33
N PHE A 185 -8.20 9.41 -17.74
CA PHE A 185 -7.87 9.43 -16.33
C PHE A 185 -7.28 10.80 -15.90
N ILE A 186 -6.28 11.30 -16.63
CA ILE A 186 -5.61 12.58 -16.34
C ILE A 186 -6.60 13.76 -16.47
N ASP A 187 -7.43 13.77 -17.50
CA ASP A 187 -8.44 14.81 -17.71
C ASP A 187 -9.46 14.87 -16.57
N MET A 188 -9.87 13.69 -16.07
CA MET A 188 -10.76 13.61 -14.90
C MET A 188 -10.11 14.18 -13.64
N LEU A 189 -8.81 13.98 -13.45
CA LEU A 189 -8.08 14.57 -12.33
C LEU A 189 -8.00 16.10 -12.44
N HIS A 190 -7.71 16.61 -13.62
CA HIS A 190 -7.60 18.05 -13.85
C HIS A 190 -8.95 18.77 -13.76
N SER A 191 -10.05 18.09 -14.06
CA SER A 191 -11.41 18.66 -14.00
C SER A 191 -11.95 18.81 -12.57
N GLN A 192 -11.27 18.28 -11.55
CA GLN A 192 -11.67 18.48 -10.16
C GLN A 192 -11.50 19.96 -9.78
N GLY A 193 -12.62 20.64 -9.51
CA GLY A 193 -12.62 22.02 -9.02
C GLY A 193 -11.89 22.11 -7.67
N GLY A 194 -10.72 22.72 -7.65
CA GLY A 194 -9.90 22.89 -6.45
C GLY A 194 -8.43 22.55 -6.63
N TYR A 195 -8.03 21.91 -7.71
CA TYR A 195 -6.61 21.70 -8.04
C TYR A 195 -6.01 23.03 -8.54
N ARG A 196 -5.57 23.89 -7.61
CA ARG A 196 -4.78 25.08 -7.98
C ARG A 196 -3.33 24.62 -8.12
N ARG A 197 -2.78 24.72 -9.34
CA ARG A 197 -1.33 24.72 -9.53
C ARG A 197 -0.75 25.84 -8.66
N ARG A 198 0.01 25.50 -7.63
CA ARG A 198 0.86 26.44 -6.91
C ARG A 198 2.10 26.71 -7.73
#